data_3a34fdaf650b1ed77ef8eb408a8eb29c
#
_entry.id   3a34fdaf650b1ed77ef8eb408a8eb29c
#
_cell.length_a   1.000
_cell.length_b   1.000
_cell.length_c   1.000
_cell.angle_alpha   90.00
_cell.angle_beta   90.00
_cell.angle_gamma   90.00
#
_symmetry.space_group_name_H-M   'P 1'
#
loop_
_entity.id
_entity.type
_entity.pdbx_description
1 polymer ?
#
loop_
_entity_poly.entity_id
_entity_poly.type
_entity_poly.pdbx_seq_one_letter_code
_entity_poly.pdbx_strand_id
1 'polypeptide(L)'
;MEASERGATPIRPAVIVPCLWVREPAGEVARRYVALFTDPATSPAAQPTALRYVTPIPETPAGSSGGEVAALRLAGQPVLVMSTNNGPPATPNPSISFFVRFDPAVVPGARERLERMWAELSNGGKVLMELGEYAYSPLYGWVEDRHGVSWQLFTPPPDADPRPTVMLSLLFTAADGTAADAGAFYRSVFPGSKDGFIARLADVAPQSAAAAGGGGGDAPAEHTSAERVMGSPQRVMYSDFRLGETWFVAMDGGREHPFAFNEAISLMVECDTQGEIDHYWEALSAVPEAEICGWCRDRFGVTWQVAPSLMRDVLAEGDPARVRRHVEALQKMKKIELAGLPAN
;
A
#
# COMPACT_ATOMS: atom_id res chain seq x y z
N MET A 1 -38.74 -31.26 3.15
CA MET A 1 -38.10 -30.24 4.06
C MET A 1 -36.96 -29.64 3.28
N GLU A 2 -37.26 -28.57 2.53
CA GLU A 2 -36.27 -27.83 1.75
C GLU A 2 -35.49 -26.93 2.72
N ALA A 3 -34.19 -27.21 2.84
CA ALA A 3 -33.29 -26.31 3.51
C ALA A 3 -33.15 -25.05 2.64
N SER A 4 -33.70 -23.94 3.13
CA SER A 4 -33.53 -22.60 2.54
C SER A 4 -32.06 -22.32 2.41
N GLU A 5 -31.51 -22.36 1.19
CA GLU A 5 -30.26 -21.68 0.82
C GLU A 5 -30.50 -20.19 1.05
N ARG A 6 -30.09 -19.72 2.23
CA ARG A 6 -29.90 -18.28 2.45
C ARG A 6 -28.71 -17.88 1.59
N GLY A 7 -28.99 -17.30 0.41
CA GLY A 7 -27.98 -16.79 -0.50
C GLY A 7 -27.02 -15.87 0.26
N ALA A 8 -25.73 -16.20 0.20
CA ALA A 8 -24.68 -15.36 0.77
C ALA A 8 -24.78 -13.96 0.17
N THR A 9 -24.81 -12.92 0.99
CA THR A 9 -24.79 -11.53 0.54
C THR A 9 -23.53 -11.34 -0.31
N PRO A 10 -23.63 -10.79 -1.53
CA PRO A 10 -22.46 -10.59 -2.38
C PRO A 10 -21.43 -9.68 -1.67
N ILE A 11 -20.18 -10.09 -1.67
CA ILE A 11 -19.05 -9.26 -1.17
C ILE A 11 -18.91 -8.06 -2.12
N ARG A 12 -18.92 -6.85 -1.55
CA ARG A 12 -18.81 -5.62 -2.35
C ARG A 12 -17.34 -5.31 -2.72
N PRO A 13 -17.11 -4.59 -3.84
CA PRO A 13 -15.79 -4.03 -4.11
C PRO A 13 -15.31 -3.16 -2.95
N ALA A 14 -14.19 -3.52 -2.36
CA ALA A 14 -13.63 -2.82 -1.22
C ALA A 14 -12.78 -1.61 -1.63
N VAL A 15 -12.72 -0.60 -0.76
CA VAL A 15 -11.68 0.42 -0.77
C VAL A 15 -10.57 -0.04 0.20
N ILE A 16 -9.34 -0.07 -0.27
CA ILE A 16 -8.20 -0.43 0.56
C ILE A 16 -7.52 0.85 1.04
N VAL A 17 -7.34 0.94 2.36
CA VAL A 17 -6.80 2.11 3.05
C VAL A 17 -5.42 1.77 3.61
N PRO A 18 -4.32 2.40 3.13
CA PRO A 18 -3.02 2.27 3.77
C PRO A 18 -3.05 2.94 5.14
N CYS A 19 -2.51 2.22 6.14
CA CYS A 19 -2.39 2.66 7.51
C CYS A 19 -0.90 2.79 7.86
N LEU A 20 -0.46 4.00 8.19
CA LEU A 20 0.94 4.35 8.44
C LEU A 20 1.17 4.51 9.93
N TRP A 21 2.14 3.80 10.51
CA TRP A 21 2.66 4.10 11.83
C TRP A 21 3.78 5.14 11.74
N VAL A 22 3.67 6.19 12.54
CA VAL A 22 4.66 7.28 12.64
C VAL A 22 5.08 7.51 14.09
N ARG A 23 6.25 8.16 14.29
CA ARG A 23 6.77 8.47 15.62
C ARG A 23 6.16 9.74 16.20
N GLU A 24 5.97 10.72 15.33
CA GLU A 24 5.37 12.02 15.66
C GLU A 24 3.86 11.87 15.83
N PRO A 25 3.18 12.87 16.45
CA PRO A 25 1.73 12.89 16.52
C PRO A 25 1.10 12.72 15.14
N ALA A 26 0.18 11.76 15.00
CA ALA A 26 -0.41 11.39 13.71
C ALA A 26 -1.10 12.57 13.03
N GLY A 27 -1.74 13.47 13.83
CA GLY A 27 -2.39 14.65 13.32
C GLY A 27 -1.42 15.67 12.72
N GLU A 28 -0.18 15.79 13.21
CA GLU A 28 0.84 16.68 12.66
C GLU A 28 1.33 16.15 11.30
N VAL A 29 1.65 14.87 11.23
CA VAL A 29 2.10 14.22 9.97
C VAL A 29 0.99 14.30 8.92
N ALA A 30 -0.26 14.00 9.29
CA ALA A 30 -1.40 14.07 8.39
C ALA A 30 -1.62 15.50 7.83
N ARG A 31 -1.53 16.54 8.67
CA ARG A 31 -1.64 17.95 8.21
C ARG A 31 -0.52 18.30 7.23
N ARG A 32 0.69 17.82 7.47
CA ARG A 32 1.82 18.04 6.57
C ARG A 32 1.59 17.40 5.19
N TYR A 33 1.12 16.15 5.13
CA TYR A 33 0.79 15.51 3.85
C TYR A 33 -0.37 16.21 3.15
N VAL A 34 -1.40 16.62 3.88
CA VAL A 34 -2.49 17.41 3.30
C VAL A 34 -1.96 18.74 2.72
N ALA A 35 -1.10 19.46 3.43
CA ALA A 35 -0.50 20.69 2.94
C ALA A 35 0.28 20.46 1.65
N LEU A 36 1.13 19.41 1.59
CA LEU A 36 1.91 19.05 0.42
C LEU A 36 1.03 18.77 -0.81
N PHE A 37 -0.13 18.14 -0.62
CA PHE A 37 -1.05 17.79 -1.70
C PHE A 37 -2.09 18.88 -2.03
N THR A 38 -2.20 19.94 -1.24
CA THR A 38 -3.12 21.07 -1.48
C THR A 38 -2.40 22.34 -1.94
N ASP A 39 -1.09 22.45 -1.70
CA ASP A 39 -0.30 23.59 -2.19
C ASP A 39 -0.32 23.60 -3.73
N PRO A 40 -0.77 24.68 -4.37
CA PRO A 40 -0.77 24.80 -5.83
C PRO A 40 0.61 24.60 -6.48
N ALA A 41 1.68 24.78 -5.70
CA ALA A 41 3.04 24.62 -6.19
C ALA A 41 3.53 23.15 -6.23
N THR A 42 2.94 22.26 -5.43
CA THR A 42 3.36 20.86 -5.29
C THR A 42 2.25 19.87 -5.64
N SER A 43 0.97 20.28 -5.59
CA SER A 43 -0.17 19.38 -5.76
C SER A 43 -0.16 18.63 -7.10
N PRO A 44 -0.25 17.29 -7.08
CA PRO A 44 -0.23 16.48 -8.31
C PRO A 44 -1.58 16.40 -9.02
N ALA A 45 -2.67 16.95 -8.46
CA ALA A 45 -4.00 16.77 -9.05
C ALA A 45 -5.05 17.76 -8.57
N ALA A 46 -6.16 17.80 -9.32
CA ALA A 46 -7.41 18.46 -8.91
C ALA A 46 -8.33 17.58 -8.04
N GLN A 47 -7.90 16.35 -7.68
CA GLN A 47 -8.71 15.43 -6.89
C GLN A 47 -8.72 15.81 -5.40
N PRO A 48 -9.79 15.47 -4.64
CA PRO A 48 -9.94 15.91 -3.27
C PRO A 48 -8.78 15.48 -2.37
N THR A 49 -8.16 16.46 -1.70
CA THR A 49 -7.23 16.27 -0.59
C THR A 49 -7.79 16.96 0.63
N ALA A 50 -7.89 16.27 1.75
CA ALA A 50 -8.39 16.84 3.00
C ALA A 50 -8.02 16.00 4.22
N LEU A 51 -7.78 16.64 5.34
CA LEU A 51 -7.84 16.02 6.66
C LEU A 51 -9.31 15.78 7.01
N ARG A 52 -9.67 14.58 7.43
CA ARG A 52 -11.04 14.19 7.76
C ARG A 52 -11.30 14.30 9.26
N TYR A 53 -10.45 13.69 10.05
CA TYR A 53 -10.47 13.79 11.52
C TYR A 53 -9.10 13.47 12.11
N VAL A 54 -8.89 13.87 13.36
CA VAL A 54 -7.80 13.45 14.24
C VAL A 54 -8.43 13.06 15.55
N THR A 55 -8.25 11.80 15.95
CA THR A 55 -8.91 11.25 17.12
C THR A 55 -7.88 10.65 18.08
N PRO A 56 -7.85 11.10 19.34
CA PRO A 56 -7.05 10.48 20.38
C PRO A 56 -7.50 9.04 20.64
N ILE A 57 -6.56 8.13 20.70
CA ILE A 57 -6.78 6.75 21.13
C ILE A 57 -6.41 6.65 22.60
N PRO A 58 -7.32 6.25 23.48
CA PRO A 58 -7.05 6.17 24.91
C PRO A 58 -6.13 5.02 25.26
N GLU A 59 -5.39 5.16 26.36
CA GLU A 59 -4.76 4.03 27.03
C GLU A 59 -5.83 3.08 27.55
N THR A 60 -5.58 1.76 27.43
CA THR A 60 -6.50 0.74 27.91
C THR A 60 -5.75 -0.30 28.74
N PRO A 61 -6.40 -0.92 29.76
CA PRO A 61 -5.81 -2.02 30.51
C PRO A 61 -5.47 -3.24 29.63
N ALA A 62 -6.12 -3.36 28.46
CA ALA A 62 -5.94 -4.46 27.54
C ALA A 62 -4.71 -4.31 26.63
N GLY A 63 -3.95 -3.19 26.73
CA GLY A 63 -2.66 -3.03 26.09
C GLY A 63 -2.51 -1.85 25.11
N SER A 64 -3.53 -1.00 24.90
CA SER A 64 -3.31 0.25 24.17
C SER A 64 -2.48 1.21 25.01
N SER A 65 -1.36 1.68 24.47
CA SER A 65 -0.52 2.71 25.10
C SER A 65 -1.05 4.14 24.87
N GLY A 66 -2.21 4.27 24.25
CA GLY A 66 -2.71 5.58 23.79
C GLY A 66 -1.99 6.07 22.54
N GLY A 67 -2.43 7.22 22.01
CA GLY A 67 -1.88 7.83 20.81
C GLY A 67 -2.93 8.59 20.01
N GLU A 68 -2.76 8.65 18.71
CA GLU A 68 -3.69 9.30 17.78
C GLU A 68 -3.91 8.48 16.51
N VAL A 69 -5.10 8.61 15.95
CA VAL A 69 -5.40 8.20 14.57
C VAL A 69 -5.87 9.44 13.79
N ALA A 70 -5.24 9.71 12.66
CA ALA A 70 -5.64 10.75 11.74
C ALA A 70 -6.09 10.15 10.42
N ALA A 71 -7.29 10.46 9.98
CA ALA A 71 -7.79 10.07 8.66
C ALA A 71 -7.68 11.23 7.69
N LEU A 72 -7.12 10.97 6.53
CA LEU A 72 -6.98 11.95 5.47
C LEU A 72 -7.28 11.34 4.11
N ARG A 73 -7.41 12.20 3.11
CA ARG A 73 -7.50 11.83 1.70
C ARG A 73 -6.42 12.58 0.93
N LEU A 74 -5.59 11.88 0.18
CA LEU A 74 -4.55 12.44 -0.66
C LEU A 74 -4.91 12.19 -2.14
N ALA A 75 -5.24 13.24 -2.86
CA ALA A 75 -5.66 13.17 -4.26
C ALA A 75 -6.62 12.00 -4.54
N GLY A 76 -7.67 11.88 -3.73
CA GLY A 76 -8.67 10.82 -3.83
C GLY A 76 -8.39 9.54 -3.02
N GLN A 77 -7.14 9.17 -2.75
CA GLN A 77 -6.77 7.99 -1.96
C GLN A 77 -7.00 8.24 -0.46
N PRO A 78 -7.86 7.46 0.24
CA PRO A 78 -7.94 7.51 1.69
C PRO A 78 -6.67 6.94 2.33
N VAL A 79 -6.24 7.52 3.44
CA VAL A 79 -5.05 7.12 4.20
C VAL A 79 -5.34 7.28 5.68
N LEU A 80 -4.85 6.37 6.51
CA LEU A 80 -4.78 6.53 7.96
C LEU A 80 -3.33 6.73 8.39
N VAL A 81 -3.11 7.65 9.29
CA VAL A 81 -1.84 7.84 10.00
C VAL A 81 -2.09 7.55 11.47
N MET A 82 -1.24 6.75 12.06
CA MET A 82 -1.37 6.29 13.44
C MET A 82 -0.07 6.56 14.21
N SER A 83 -0.21 6.96 15.46
CA SER A 83 0.90 7.07 16.40
C SER A 83 0.51 6.47 17.74
N THR A 84 1.51 6.05 18.52
CA THR A 84 1.31 5.61 19.90
C THR A 84 2.30 6.31 20.84
N ASN A 85 1.94 6.41 22.13
CA ASN A 85 2.80 7.01 23.12
C ASN A 85 4.11 6.24 23.35
N ASN A 86 4.13 4.94 23.02
CA ASN A 86 5.32 4.09 23.11
C ASN A 86 6.13 4.00 21.81
N GLY A 87 5.74 4.78 20.79
CA GLY A 87 6.30 4.74 19.44
C GLY A 87 5.74 3.61 18.57
N PRO A 88 6.01 3.63 17.26
CA PRO A 88 5.47 2.66 16.32
C PRO A 88 6.06 1.27 16.52
N PRO A 89 5.32 0.19 16.19
CA PRO A 89 5.80 -1.20 16.31
C PRO A 89 6.98 -1.49 15.39
N ALA A 90 7.08 -0.78 14.26
CA ALA A 90 8.15 -0.88 13.28
C ALA A 90 8.35 0.48 12.60
N THR A 91 9.47 0.66 11.92
CA THR A 91 9.75 1.83 11.07
C THR A 91 9.26 1.52 9.65
N PRO A 92 8.53 2.44 9.00
CA PRO A 92 8.22 2.32 7.57
C PRO A 92 9.47 2.05 6.75
N ASN A 93 9.32 1.35 5.65
CA ASN A 93 10.40 1.03 4.74
C ASN A 93 9.88 0.98 3.30
N PRO A 94 10.74 0.93 2.28
CA PRO A 94 10.34 1.02 0.88
C PRO A 94 9.57 -0.18 0.30
N SER A 95 9.28 -1.22 1.09
CA SER A 95 8.46 -2.36 0.62
C SER A 95 7.03 -1.93 0.24
N ILE A 96 6.50 -0.89 0.91
CA ILE A 96 5.27 -0.22 0.51
C ILE A 96 5.56 1.26 0.32
N SER A 97 5.22 1.80 -0.86
CA SER A 97 5.42 3.20 -1.23
C SER A 97 4.12 3.83 -1.72
N PHE A 98 4.01 5.15 -1.59
CA PHE A 98 3.06 5.92 -2.37
C PHE A 98 3.64 6.22 -3.75
N PHE A 99 2.96 5.76 -4.80
CA PHE A 99 3.32 6.00 -6.18
C PHE A 99 2.49 7.19 -6.69
N VAL A 100 3.12 8.36 -6.85
CA VAL A 100 2.44 9.62 -7.15
C VAL A 100 2.67 10.02 -8.58
N ARG A 101 1.59 10.09 -9.36
CA ARG A 101 1.60 10.40 -10.78
C ARG A 101 1.41 11.89 -11.02
N PHE A 102 2.34 12.51 -11.75
CA PHE A 102 2.27 13.85 -12.28
C PHE A 102 2.06 13.80 -13.80
N ASP A 103 0.82 13.72 -14.20
CA ASP A 103 0.46 13.58 -15.61
C ASP A 103 0.34 14.95 -16.27
N PRO A 104 1.20 15.30 -17.27
CA PRO A 104 1.13 16.60 -17.93
C PRO A 104 -0.17 16.83 -18.70
N ALA A 105 -0.89 15.77 -19.07
CA ALA A 105 -2.17 15.90 -19.77
C ALA A 105 -3.30 16.46 -18.87
N VAL A 106 -3.16 16.29 -17.55
CA VAL A 106 -4.19 16.69 -16.56
C VAL A 106 -3.69 17.64 -15.49
N VAL A 107 -2.36 17.78 -15.33
CA VAL A 107 -1.73 18.61 -14.31
C VAL A 107 -0.90 19.71 -14.99
N PRO A 108 -1.39 20.95 -15.07
CA PRO A 108 -0.58 22.08 -15.60
C PRO A 108 0.69 22.27 -14.77
N GLY A 109 1.85 22.38 -15.43
CA GLY A 109 3.13 22.50 -14.74
C GLY A 109 3.51 21.24 -13.96
N ALA A 110 3.18 20.06 -14.49
CA ALA A 110 3.42 18.76 -13.81
C ALA A 110 4.87 18.58 -13.41
N ARG A 111 5.83 18.94 -14.27
CA ARG A 111 7.26 18.82 -14.01
C ARG A 111 7.69 19.67 -12.83
N GLU A 112 7.37 20.95 -12.85
CA GLU A 112 7.75 21.90 -11.80
C GLU A 112 7.11 21.55 -10.45
N ARG A 113 5.89 21.04 -10.49
CA ARG A 113 5.19 20.58 -9.27
C ARG A 113 5.83 19.32 -8.69
N LEU A 114 6.20 18.36 -9.55
CA LEU A 114 6.93 17.16 -9.13
C LEU A 114 8.29 17.53 -8.51
N GLU A 115 9.07 18.41 -9.16
CA GLU A 115 10.38 18.86 -8.66
C GLU A 115 10.26 19.56 -7.29
N ARG A 116 9.21 20.35 -7.07
CA ARG A 116 8.96 20.96 -5.76
C ARG A 116 8.52 19.96 -4.70
N MET A 117 7.60 19.03 -5.03
CA MET A 117 7.21 17.95 -4.11
C MET A 117 8.41 17.08 -3.75
N TRP A 118 9.29 16.79 -4.70
CA TRP A 118 10.55 16.10 -4.48
C TRP A 118 11.41 16.83 -3.46
N ALA A 119 11.63 18.13 -3.62
CA ALA A 119 12.42 18.94 -2.71
C ALA A 119 11.86 18.93 -1.29
N GLU A 120 10.54 19.00 -1.12
CA GLU A 120 9.88 18.93 0.19
C GLU A 120 10.02 17.55 0.85
N LEU A 121 9.86 16.47 0.10
CA LEU A 121 9.97 15.10 0.63
C LEU A 121 11.42 14.73 0.93
N SER A 122 12.38 15.20 0.12
CA SER A 122 13.81 14.95 0.33
C SER A 122 14.39 15.72 1.51
N ASN A 123 13.73 16.80 1.93
CA ASN A 123 14.20 17.62 3.05
C ASN A 123 14.08 16.87 4.39
N GLY A 124 15.22 16.38 4.88
CA GLY A 124 15.33 15.51 6.05
C GLY A 124 14.98 14.06 5.79
N GLY A 125 14.79 13.70 4.53
CA GLY A 125 14.55 12.35 4.05
C GLY A 125 15.83 11.67 3.53
N LYS A 126 15.64 10.53 2.87
CA LYS A 126 16.72 9.74 2.26
C LYS A 126 16.37 9.46 0.80
N VAL A 127 17.18 9.93 -0.13
CA VAL A 127 17.05 9.63 -1.55
C VAL A 127 17.43 8.18 -1.79
N LEU A 128 16.55 7.42 -2.47
CA LEU A 128 16.73 6.03 -2.86
C LEU A 128 17.09 5.91 -4.34
N MET A 129 16.44 6.71 -5.20
CA MET A 129 16.82 6.93 -6.58
C MET A 129 16.70 8.43 -6.90
N GLU A 130 17.75 9.00 -7.47
CA GLU A 130 17.80 10.43 -7.77
C GLU A 130 16.67 10.83 -8.73
N LEU A 131 16.20 12.07 -8.59
CA LEU A 131 15.23 12.62 -9.51
C LEU A 131 15.88 12.83 -10.88
N GLY A 132 15.37 12.17 -11.91
CA GLY A 132 15.96 12.23 -13.24
C GLY A 132 15.10 11.56 -14.31
N GLU A 133 15.65 11.54 -15.53
CA GLU A 133 15.08 10.82 -16.66
C GLU A 133 15.50 9.34 -16.61
N TYR A 134 14.54 8.45 -16.79
CA TYR A 134 14.74 7.00 -16.84
C TYR A 134 14.07 6.43 -18.09
N ALA A 135 14.49 5.28 -18.56
CA ALA A 135 13.96 4.66 -19.77
C ALA A 135 12.44 4.43 -19.75
N TYR A 136 11.84 4.37 -18.55
CA TYR A 136 10.42 4.15 -18.33
C TYR A 136 9.63 5.39 -17.90
N SER A 137 10.30 6.54 -17.70
CA SER A 137 9.65 7.77 -17.25
C SER A 137 10.48 9.00 -17.66
N PRO A 138 9.86 10.04 -18.23
CA PRO A 138 10.53 11.31 -18.50
C PRO A 138 11.05 12.03 -17.25
N LEU A 139 10.46 11.75 -16.08
CA LEU A 139 10.93 12.21 -14.79
C LEU A 139 10.44 11.27 -13.69
N TYR A 140 11.37 10.67 -12.98
CA TYR A 140 11.11 9.76 -11.87
C TYR A 140 12.10 10.02 -10.73
N GLY A 141 11.64 9.84 -9.50
CA GLY A 141 12.50 9.84 -8.33
C GLY A 141 11.87 9.02 -7.20
N TRP A 142 12.72 8.43 -6.35
CA TRP A 142 12.30 7.60 -5.22
C TRP A 142 12.98 8.05 -3.95
N VAL A 143 12.19 8.36 -2.91
CA VAL A 143 12.65 8.95 -1.66
C VAL A 143 11.88 8.39 -0.46
N GLU A 144 12.58 8.18 0.66
CA GLU A 144 11.96 8.08 1.98
C GLU A 144 11.91 9.49 2.58
N ASP A 145 10.76 9.93 3.05
CA ASP A 145 10.65 11.20 3.74
C ASP A 145 11.21 11.12 5.18
N ARG A 146 11.20 12.21 5.90
CA ARG A 146 11.71 12.29 7.29
C ARG A 146 10.97 11.37 8.27
N HIS A 147 9.78 10.87 7.94
CA HIS A 147 9.00 9.92 8.74
C HIS A 147 9.28 8.46 8.34
N GLY A 148 10.16 8.24 7.34
CA GLY A 148 10.48 6.94 6.77
C GLY A 148 9.45 6.43 5.76
N VAL A 149 8.44 7.23 5.44
CA VAL A 149 7.44 6.87 4.43
C VAL A 149 8.04 7.01 3.04
N SER A 150 7.85 5.99 2.23
CA SER A 150 8.44 5.89 0.90
C SER A 150 7.53 6.46 -0.18
N TRP A 151 8.09 7.31 -1.05
CA TRP A 151 7.41 8.02 -2.12
C TRP A 151 8.12 7.82 -3.45
N GLN A 152 7.38 7.43 -4.47
CA GLN A 152 7.85 7.36 -5.85
C GLN A 152 7.12 8.42 -6.66
N LEU A 153 7.81 9.44 -7.12
CA LEU A 153 7.24 10.50 -7.94
C LEU A 153 7.49 10.20 -9.41
N PHE A 154 6.46 10.30 -10.23
CA PHE A 154 6.48 9.74 -11.57
C PHE A 154 5.74 10.60 -12.57
N THR A 155 6.40 10.89 -13.70
CA THR A 155 5.73 11.42 -14.90
C THR A 155 5.47 10.26 -15.85
N PRO A 156 4.21 9.98 -16.22
CA PRO A 156 3.89 8.88 -17.13
C PRO A 156 4.41 9.17 -18.55
N PRO A 157 4.71 8.12 -19.34
CA PRO A 157 4.88 8.27 -20.79
C PRO A 157 3.62 8.89 -21.43
N PRO A 158 3.75 9.60 -22.58
CA PRO A 158 2.63 10.29 -23.22
C PRO A 158 1.42 9.41 -23.56
N ASP A 159 1.68 8.12 -23.85
CA ASP A 159 0.66 7.16 -24.27
C ASP A 159 0.19 6.25 -23.12
N ALA A 160 0.55 6.57 -21.87
CA ALA A 160 0.17 5.77 -20.73
C ALA A 160 -1.34 5.86 -20.44
N ASP A 161 -1.95 4.73 -20.16
CA ASP A 161 -3.35 4.67 -19.72
C ASP A 161 -3.63 5.61 -18.53
N PRO A 162 -4.82 6.20 -18.45
CA PRO A 162 -5.23 6.97 -17.29
C PRO A 162 -5.23 6.10 -16.02
N ARG A 163 -4.61 6.62 -14.96
CA ARG A 163 -4.58 6.02 -13.62
C ARG A 163 -4.84 7.09 -12.56
N PRO A 164 -5.24 6.71 -11.33
CA PRO A 164 -5.31 7.66 -10.24
C PRO A 164 -3.97 8.35 -9.97
N THR A 165 -4.05 9.55 -9.41
CA THR A 165 -2.87 10.32 -9.04
C THR A 165 -2.00 9.62 -8.00
N VAL A 166 -2.64 8.96 -7.02
CA VAL A 166 -1.96 8.19 -5.98
C VAL A 166 -2.34 6.73 -6.10
N MET A 167 -1.35 5.88 -6.19
CA MET A 167 -1.46 4.42 -6.12
C MET A 167 -0.57 3.89 -5.01
N LEU A 168 -0.81 2.67 -4.55
CA LEU A 168 0.05 1.98 -3.59
C LEU A 168 1.00 1.07 -4.35
N SER A 169 2.30 1.17 -4.05
CA SER A 169 3.32 0.33 -4.67
C SER A 169 3.81 -0.72 -3.69
N LEU A 170 3.79 -1.98 -4.09
CA LEU A 170 4.30 -3.13 -3.36
C LEU A 170 5.59 -3.62 -4.02
N LEU A 171 6.69 -3.66 -3.26
CA LEU A 171 7.99 -4.14 -3.73
C LEU A 171 8.34 -5.47 -3.06
N PHE A 172 8.28 -6.54 -3.83
CA PHE A 172 8.59 -7.90 -3.37
C PHE A 172 10.08 -8.18 -3.52
N THR A 173 10.75 -8.51 -2.41
CA THR A 173 12.21 -8.69 -2.35
C THR A 173 12.64 -10.15 -2.17
N ALA A 174 11.67 -11.09 -2.11
CA ALA A 174 11.96 -12.51 -1.83
C ALA A 174 12.48 -13.26 -3.05
N ALA A 175 11.70 -13.30 -4.14
CA ALA A 175 12.05 -14.00 -5.37
C ALA A 175 11.43 -13.30 -6.58
N ASP A 176 12.06 -13.45 -7.74
CA ASP A 176 11.52 -12.94 -9.00
C ASP A 176 10.23 -13.68 -9.38
N GLY A 177 9.24 -12.95 -9.89
CA GLY A 177 7.91 -13.42 -10.21
C GLY A 177 6.90 -13.33 -9.06
N THR A 178 7.33 -13.05 -7.83
CA THR A 178 6.45 -12.93 -6.66
C THR A 178 5.38 -11.84 -6.85
N ALA A 179 5.73 -10.70 -7.47
CA ALA A 179 4.79 -9.62 -7.75
C ALA A 179 3.64 -10.06 -8.65
N ALA A 180 3.90 -10.89 -9.67
CA ALA A 180 2.86 -11.43 -10.55
C ALA A 180 1.92 -12.39 -9.81
N ASP A 181 2.49 -13.30 -9.00
CA ASP A 181 1.72 -14.27 -8.21
C ASP A 181 0.86 -13.57 -7.14
N ALA A 182 1.42 -12.58 -6.46
CA ALA A 182 0.71 -11.76 -5.48
C ALA A 182 -0.43 -10.97 -6.15
N GLY A 183 -0.17 -10.32 -7.28
CA GLY A 183 -1.20 -9.62 -8.05
C GLY A 183 -2.34 -10.53 -8.50
N ALA A 184 -2.04 -11.74 -8.99
CA ALA A 184 -3.04 -12.73 -9.37
C ALA A 184 -3.88 -13.19 -8.16
N PHE A 185 -3.21 -13.47 -7.04
CA PHE A 185 -3.88 -13.86 -5.81
C PHE A 185 -4.82 -12.76 -5.30
N TYR A 186 -4.32 -11.51 -5.15
CA TYR A 186 -5.17 -10.43 -4.64
C TYR A 186 -6.38 -10.18 -5.54
N ARG A 187 -6.22 -10.22 -6.87
CA ARG A 187 -7.36 -10.09 -7.78
C ARG A 187 -8.39 -11.20 -7.63
N SER A 188 -8.00 -12.39 -7.20
CA SER A 188 -8.94 -13.48 -6.90
C SER A 188 -9.69 -13.28 -5.58
N VAL A 189 -9.09 -12.55 -4.62
CA VAL A 189 -9.67 -12.28 -3.30
C VAL A 189 -10.63 -11.09 -3.33
N PHE A 190 -10.30 -10.03 -4.08
CA PHE A 190 -11.05 -8.76 -4.07
C PHE A 190 -12.04 -8.68 -5.23
N PRO A 191 -13.37 -8.70 -4.98
CA PRO A 191 -14.38 -8.53 -6.02
C PRO A 191 -14.23 -7.19 -6.76
N GLY A 192 -14.57 -7.16 -8.04
CA GLY A 192 -14.48 -5.97 -8.88
C GLY A 192 -13.06 -5.60 -9.30
N SER A 193 -12.09 -6.47 -9.03
CA SER A 193 -10.69 -6.30 -9.45
C SER A 193 -10.54 -6.27 -10.97
N LYS A 194 -9.48 -5.60 -11.44
CA LYS A 194 -9.15 -5.50 -12.87
C LYS A 194 -7.67 -5.73 -13.08
N ASP A 195 -7.34 -6.39 -14.17
CA ASP A 195 -6.00 -6.42 -14.71
C ASP A 195 -5.60 -5.03 -15.20
N GLY A 196 -4.33 -4.73 -15.12
CA GLY A 196 -3.70 -3.56 -15.71
C GLY A 196 -2.52 -3.97 -16.59
N PHE A 197 -1.51 -3.13 -16.63
CA PHE A 197 -0.30 -3.35 -17.41
C PHE A 197 0.71 -4.21 -16.63
N ILE A 198 1.50 -5.02 -17.33
CA ILE A 198 2.65 -5.75 -16.77
C ILE A 198 3.82 -5.70 -17.74
N ALA A 199 5.00 -5.31 -17.25
CA ALA A 199 6.27 -5.37 -17.94
C ALA A 199 7.23 -6.28 -17.17
N ARG A 200 7.76 -7.29 -17.85
CA ARG A 200 8.77 -8.21 -17.31
C ARG A 200 10.16 -7.83 -17.80
N LEU A 201 11.20 -8.32 -17.13
CA LEU A 201 12.56 -8.10 -17.58
C LEU A 201 12.78 -8.64 -19.01
N ALA A 202 12.19 -9.77 -19.37
CA ALA A 202 12.25 -10.32 -20.72
C ALA A 202 11.67 -9.38 -21.80
N ASP A 203 10.70 -8.53 -21.44
CA ASP A 203 10.02 -7.62 -22.37
C ASP A 203 10.83 -6.34 -22.63
N VAL A 204 11.69 -5.94 -21.67
CA VAL A 204 12.44 -4.68 -21.70
C VAL A 204 13.94 -4.86 -21.93
N ALA A 205 14.46 -6.10 -21.83
CA ALA A 205 15.86 -6.39 -22.11
C ALA A 205 16.16 -6.24 -23.61
N PRO A 206 17.28 -5.61 -24.02
CA PRO A 206 17.66 -5.55 -25.44
C PRO A 206 17.78 -6.94 -26.01
N GLN A 207 17.13 -7.22 -27.13
CA GLN A 207 17.16 -8.50 -27.85
C GLN A 207 18.55 -8.95 -28.32
N SER A 208 19.57 -8.12 -28.18
CA SER A 208 20.95 -8.38 -28.58
C SER A 208 21.68 -9.42 -27.70
N ALA A 209 21.14 -9.77 -26.52
CA ALA A 209 21.77 -10.79 -25.65
C ALA A 209 21.42 -12.23 -26.06
N ALA A 210 20.35 -12.44 -26.83
CA ALA A 210 19.89 -13.76 -27.25
C ALA A 210 20.63 -14.34 -28.51
N ALA A 211 21.39 -13.52 -29.23
CA ALA A 211 22.01 -13.94 -30.49
C ALA A 211 23.46 -14.45 -30.38
N ALA A 212 24.04 -14.50 -29.18
CA ALA A 212 25.45 -14.89 -28.97
C ALA A 212 25.65 -16.36 -28.50
N GLY A 213 24.64 -17.22 -28.56
CA GLY A 213 24.66 -18.57 -28.02
C GLY A 213 24.44 -19.69 -29.06
N GLY A 214 25.11 -19.65 -30.20
CA GLY A 214 25.16 -20.75 -31.14
C GLY A 214 26.43 -21.58 -31.00
N GLY A 215 26.44 -22.58 -30.10
CA GLY A 215 27.55 -23.52 -29.97
C GLY A 215 27.20 -24.62 -28.99
N GLY A 216 26.95 -25.87 -29.53
CA GLY A 216 26.49 -27.02 -28.76
C GLY A 216 27.48 -27.49 -27.71
N GLY A 217 26.97 -27.94 -26.59
CA GLY A 217 27.68 -28.65 -25.55
C GLY A 217 26.74 -28.91 -24.39
N ASP A 218 26.40 -30.18 -24.15
CA ASP A 218 25.66 -30.66 -22.99
C ASP A 218 26.44 -30.36 -21.69
N ALA A 219 26.17 -29.28 -21.06
CA ALA A 219 26.54 -29.02 -19.68
C ALA A 219 25.29 -28.57 -18.91
N PRO A 220 25.14 -28.91 -17.59
CA PRO A 220 24.00 -28.44 -16.80
C PRO A 220 23.98 -26.92 -16.84
N ALA A 221 22.78 -26.37 -17.06
CA ALA A 221 22.56 -24.93 -17.20
C ALA A 221 23.00 -24.19 -15.91
N GLU A 222 24.28 -23.83 -15.87
CA GLU A 222 24.74 -22.80 -14.94
C GLU A 222 24.17 -21.47 -15.44
N HIS A 223 23.39 -20.80 -14.60
CA HIS A 223 22.90 -19.44 -14.87
C HIS A 223 24.05 -18.57 -15.36
N THR A 224 23.87 -17.95 -16.52
CA THR A 224 24.89 -17.08 -17.09
C THR A 224 25.18 -15.93 -16.12
N SER A 225 26.40 -15.37 -16.19
CA SER A 225 26.79 -14.23 -15.35
C SER A 225 25.86 -13.02 -15.54
N ALA A 226 25.22 -12.86 -16.71
CA ALA A 226 24.22 -11.85 -17.00
C ALA A 226 22.91 -12.10 -16.24
N GLU A 227 22.44 -13.35 -16.13
CA GLU A 227 21.25 -13.71 -15.34
C GLU A 227 21.47 -13.52 -13.84
N ARG A 228 22.69 -13.69 -13.34
CA ARG A 228 23.01 -13.39 -11.93
C ARG A 228 22.98 -11.90 -11.62
N VAL A 229 23.26 -11.03 -12.58
CA VAL A 229 23.29 -9.57 -12.40
C VAL A 229 21.93 -8.94 -12.70
N MET A 230 21.17 -9.46 -13.67
CA MET A 230 19.92 -8.87 -14.13
C MET A 230 18.66 -9.51 -13.54
N GLY A 231 18.77 -10.68 -12.93
CA GLY A 231 17.61 -11.43 -12.40
C GLY A 231 16.94 -12.34 -13.43
N SER A 232 15.89 -13.03 -13.00
CA SER A 232 15.11 -13.95 -13.86
C SER A 232 14.37 -13.18 -14.97
N PRO A 233 14.24 -13.75 -16.19
CA PRO A 233 13.38 -13.21 -17.25
C PRO A 233 11.92 -12.95 -16.79
N GLN A 234 11.45 -13.67 -15.78
CA GLN A 234 10.11 -13.53 -15.20
C GLN A 234 9.99 -12.36 -14.20
N ARG A 235 11.11 -11.72 -13.82
CA ARG A 235 11.12 -10.56 -12.92
C ARG A 235 10.16 -9.48 -13.41
N VAL A 236 9.21 -9.11 -12.58
CA VAL A 236 8.26 -8.03 -12.86
C VAL A 236 8.94 -6.70 -12.58
N MET A 237 9.24 -5.97 -13.65
CA MET A 237 9.84 -4.63 -13.55
C MET A 237 8.80 -3.58 -13.15
N TYR A 238 7.57 -3.77 -13.61
CA TYR A 238 6.41 -2.98 -13.26
C TYR A 238 5.14 -3.75 -13.56
N SER A 239 4.16 -3.69 -12.69
CA SER A 239 2.79 -4.07 -12.99
C SER A 239 1.83 -3.14 -12.27
N ASP A 240 0.67 -2.88 -12.87
CA ASP A 240 -0.43 -2.24 -12.17
C ASP A 240 -1.70 -3.08 -12.26
N PHE A 241 -2.56 -2.98 -11.27
CA PHE A 241 -3.86 -3.65 -11.21
C PHE A 241 -4.77 -2.94 -10.20
N ARG A 242 -6.07 -3.20 -10.31
CA ARG A 242 -7.05 -2.65 -9.37
C ARG A 242 -7.65 -3.74 -8.51
N LEU A 243 -7.66 -3.54 -7.20
CA LEU A 243 -8.33 -4.38 -6.20
C LEU A 243 -9.54 -3.63 -5.67
N GLY A 244 -10.75 -4.15 -5.91
CA GLY A 244 -11.95 -3.38 -5.63
C GLY A 244 -11.91 -2.01 -6.29
N GLU A 245 -11.83 -0.94 -5.47
CA GLU A 245 -11.75 0.45 -5.96
C GLU A 245 -10.33 1.05 -5.91
N THR A 246 -9.33 0.31 -5.42
CA THR A 246 -7.96 0.83 -5.18
C THR A 246 -6.97 0.29 -6.19
N TRP A 247 -6.20 1.17 -6.83
CA TRP A 247 -5.13 0.81 -7.74
C TRP A 247 -3.82 0.57 -7.02
N PHE A 248 -3.12 -0.45 -7.48
CA PHE A 248 -1.82 -0.88 -6.98
C PHE A 248 -0.79 -0.92 -8.10
N VAL A 249 0.46 -0.69 -7.71
CA VAL A 249 1.65 -1.06 -8.47
C VAL A 249 2.32 -2.22 -7.74
N ALA A 250 2.87 -3.19 -8.46
CA ALA A 250 3.67 -4.25 -7.86
C ALA A 250 4.91 -4.53 -8.71
N MET A 251 6.04 -4.69 -8.04
CA MET A 251 7.35 -4.91 -8.65
C MET A 251 8.13 -5.97 -7.88
N ASP A 252 9.01 -6.69 -8.57
CA ASP A 252 10.02 -7.54 -7.96
C ASP A 252 11.29 -6.71 -7.73
N GLY A 253 11.65 -6.47 -6.47
CA GLY A 253 12.82 -5.68 -6.09
C GLY A 253 14.16 -6.43 -6.20
N GLY A 254 14.12 -7.77 -6.34
CA GLY A 254 15.32 -8.59 -6.25
C GLY A 254 15.84 -8.72 -4.82
N ARG A 255 16.92 -9.51 -4.66
CA ARG A 255 17.51 -9.81 -3.35
C ARG A 255 18.46 -8.75 -2.83
N GLU A 256 18.73 -7.72 -3.60
CA GLU A 256 19.64 -6.62 -3.25
C GLU A 256 19.06 -5.65 -2.23
N HIS A 257 17.74 -5.66 -2.00
CA HIS A 257 17.09 -4.81 -1.01
C HIS A 257 17.06 -5.48 0.37
N PRO A 258 17.61 -4.83 1.42
CA PRO A 258 17.72 -5.41 2.77
C PRO A 258 16.45 -5.24 3.61
N PHE A 259 15.29 -5.04 2.99
CA PHE A 259 14.01 -4.84 3.67
C PHE A 259 12.94 -5.82 3.18
N ALA A 260 11.93 -6.02 3.99
CA ALA A 260 10.73 -6.79 3.69
C ALA A 260 9.50 -6.05 4.24
N PHE A 261 8.31 -6.52 3.88
CA PHE A 261 7.06 -6.02 4.47
C PHE A 261 7.10 -6.16 6.01
N ASN A 262 6.57 -5.16 6.69
CA ASN A 262 6.43 -5.13 8.14
C ASN A 262 5.12 -4.44 8.56
N GLU A 263 4.88 -4.30 9.86
CA GLU A 263 3.65 -3.74 10.41
C GLU A 263 3.58 -2.21 10.35
N ALA A 264 4.68 -1.52 9.98
CA ALA A 264 4.71 -0.05 9.94
C ALA A 264 3.78 0.53 8.87
N ILE A 265 3.57 -0.20 7.79
CA ILE A 265 2.53 0.10 6.81
C ILE A 265 1.69 -1.15 6.61
N SER A 266 0.41 -1.06 6.87
CA SER A 266 -0.57 -2.11 6.62
C SER A 266 -1.65 -1.65 5.67
N LEU A 267 -2.37 -2.60 5.08
CA LEU A 267 -3.48 -2.36 4.17
C LEU A 267 -4.78 -2.73 4.87
N MET A 268 -5.65 -1.76 5.12
CA MET A 268 -6.92 -2.00 5.78
C MET A 268 -8.04 -2.20 4.76
N VAL A 269 -8.85 -3.23 4.99
CA VAL A 269 -10.10 -3.51 4.28
C VAL A 269 -11.24 -3.23 5.23
N GLU A 270 -12.10 -2.25 4.90
CA GLU A 270 -13.29 -1.94 5.67
C GLU A 270 -14.44 -2.86 5.28
N CYS A 271 -15.05 -3.51 6.26
CA CYS A 271 -16.13 -4.47 6.11
C CYS A 271 -17.40 -4.00 6.83
N ASP A 272 -18.54 -4.09 6.18
CA ASP A 272 -19.84 -3.73 6.76
C ASP A 272 -20.55 -4.93 7.40
N THR A 273 -20.21 -6.15 6.96
CA THR A 273 -20.88 -7.38 7.39
C THR A 273 -19.87 -8.40 7.90
N GLN A 274 -20.34 -9.33 8.76
CA GLN A 274 -19.52 -10.45 9.22
C GLN A 274 -19.07 -11.33 8.03
N GLY A 275 -19.90 -11.52 7.02
CA GLY A 275 -19.54 -12.29 5.84
C GLY A 275 -18.37 -11.68 5.05
N GLU A 276 -18.28 -10.35 4.97
CA GLU A 276 -17.09 -9.66 4.39
C GLU A 276 -15.85 -9.87 5.26
N ILE A 277 -15.97 -9.74 6.58
CA ILE A 277 -14.87 -10.00 7.50
C ILE A 277 -14.36 -11.44 7.34
N ASP A 278 -15.26 -12.41 7.35
CA ASP A 278 -14.91 -13.82 7.22
C ASP A 278 -14.21 -14.10 5.88
N HIS A 279 -14.74 -13.57 4.78
CA HIS A 279 -14.16 -13.72 3.44
C HIS A 279 -12.71 -13.20 3.36
N TYR A 280 -12.48 -11.96 3.80
CA TYR A 280 -11.13 -11.37 3.71
C TYR A 280 -10.18 -12.00 4.73
N TRP A 281 -10.67 -12.32 5.93
CA TRP A 281 -9.85 -12.98 6.94
C TRP A 281 -9.38 -14.36 6.48
N GLU A 282 -10.28 -15.21 5.98
CA GLU A 282 -9.96 -16.55 5.49
C GLU A 282 -8.96 -16.53 4.32
N ALA A 283 -9.05 -15.52 3.47
CA ALA A 283 -8.16 -15.40 2.32
C ALA A 283 -6.78 -14.81 2.68
N LEU A 284 -6.74 -13.82 3.60
CA LEU A 284 -5.53 -13.01 3.87
C LEU A 284 -4.76 -13.45 5.10
N SER A 285 -5.37 -14.15 6.09
CA SER A 285 -4.66 -14.59 7.28
C SER A 285 -3.93 -15.91 7.02
N ALA A 286 -2.61 -15.82 6.81
CA ALA A 286 -1.74 -16.98 6.55
C ALA A 286 -0.73 -17.24 7.68
N VAL A 287 -0.57 -16.31 8.64
CA VAL A 287 0.44 -16.37 9.71
C VAL A 287 -0.27 -16.22 11.05
N PRO A 288 -0.60 -17.32 11.77
CA PRO A 288 -1.37 -17.27 13.02
C PRO A 288 -0.77 -16.43 14.14
N GLU A 289 0.56 -16.28 14.16
CA GLU A 289 1.30 -15.47 15.13
C GLU A 289 1.10 -13.96 14.92
N ALA A 290 0.68 -13.54 13.72
CA ALA A 290 0.40 -12.15 13.37
C ALA A 290 -1.06 -11.75 13.62
N GLU A 291 -1.90 -12.68 14.06
CA GLU A 291 -3.34 -12.46 14.24
C GLU A 291 -3.65 -11.75 15.56
N ILE A 292 -4.07 -10.48 15.47
CA ILE A 292 -4.51 -9.68 16.64
C ILE A 292 -5.40 -8.52 16.22
N CYS A 293 -6.53 -8.30 16.86
CA CYS A 293 -7.37 -7.09 16.65
C CYS A 293 -7.79 -6.84 15.20
N GLY A 294 -8.02 -7.86 14.39
CA GLY A 294 -8.28 -7.75 12.97
C GLY A 294 -7.03 -7.64 12.09
N TRP A 295 -5.84 -7.56 12.70
CA TRP A 295 -4.56 -7.63 12.00
C TRP A 295 -4.23 -9.06 11.63
N CYS A 296 -3.71 -9.25 10.42
CA CYS A 296 -3.19 -10.52 9.93
C CYS A 296 -2.07 -10.27 8.91
N ARG A 297 -1.35 -11.35 8.58
CA ARG A 297 -0.29 -11.31 7.57
C ARG A 297 -0.56 -12.37 6.52
N ASP A 298 -0.45 -11.98 5.25
CA ASP A 298 -0.68 -12.91 4.16
C ASP A 298 0.58 -13.76 3.84
N ARG A 299 0.41 -14.68 2.91
CA ARG A 299 1.49 -15.60 2.47
C ARG A 299 2.65 -14.92 1.76
N PHE A 300 2.50 -13.66 1.35
CA PHE A 300 3.54 -12.85 0.73
C PHE A 300 4.24 -11.92 1.73
N GLY A 301 3.79 -11.92 2.98
CA GLY A 301 4.33 -11.11 4.06
C GLY A 301 3.68 -9.74 4.23
N VAL A 302 2.71 -9.38 3.40
CA VAL A 302 1.98 -8.11 3.52
C VAL A 302 1.07 -8.15 4.73
N THR A 303 1.10 -7.07 5.52
CA THR A 303 0.25 -6.92 6.71
C THR A 303 -1.08 -6.27 6.33
N TRP A 304 -2.17 -6.92 6.72
CA TRP A 304 -3.54 -6.49 6.49
C TRP A 304 -4.26 -6.17 7.79
N GLN A 305 -5.28 -5.32 7.70
CA GLN A 305 -6.27 -5.10 8.74
C GLN A 305 -7.66 -5.38 8.15
N VAL A 306 -8.35 -6.40 8.64
CA VAL A 306 -9.74 -6.67 8.30
C VAL A 306 -10.61 -6.04 9.39
N ALA A 307 -11.11 -4.83 9.13
CA ALA A 307 -11.71 -3.96 10.12
C ALA A 307 -13.20 -3.68 9.83
N PRO A 308 -14.05 -3.58 10.85
CA PRO A 308 -15.43 -3.16 10.65
C PRO A 308 -15.49 -1.67 10.29
N SER A 309 -16.27 -1.31 9.27
CA SER A 309 -16.48 0.08 8.84
C SER A 309 -17.05 0.96 9.95
N LEU A 310 -17.74 0.38 10.92
CA LEU A 310 -18.19 1.03 12.14
C LEU A 310 -17.05 1.79 12.87
N MET A 311 -15.82 1.25 12.84
CA MET A 311 -14.69 1.91 13.52
C MET A 311 -14.33 3.25 12.90
N ARG A 312 -14.49 3.43 11.59
CA ARG A 312 -14.33 4.72 10.92
C ARG A 312 -15.31 5.75 11.53
N ASP A 313 -16.57 5.37 11.71
CA ASP A 313 -17.61 6.25 12.22
C ASP A 313 -17.36 6.58 13.71
N VAL A 314 -16.99 5.59 14.52
CA VAL A 314 -16.59 5.76 15.94
C VAL A 314 -15.42 6.74 16.07
N LEU A 315 -14.40 6.59 15.22
CA LEU A 315 -13.23 7.47 15.23
C LEU A 315 -13.57 8.89 14.71
N ALA A 316 -14.40 9.00 13.67
CA ALA A 316 -14.82 10.29 13.12
C ALA A 316 -15.68 11.10 14.10
N GLU A 317 -16.51 10.43 14.90
CA GLU A 317 -17.32 11.06 15.94
C GLU A 317 -16.46 11.57 17.12
N GLY A 318 -15.39 10.84 17.46
CA GLY A 318 -14.38 11.28 18.42
C GLY A 318 -14.84 11.28 19.89
N ASP A 319 -15.95 10.62 20.25
CA ASP A 319 -16.34 10.44 21.66
C ASP A 319 -15.34 9.52 22.38
N PRO A 320 -14.58 10.02 23.38
CA PRO A 320 -13.52 9.25 24.02
C PRO A 320 -14.04 7.99 24.73
N ALA A 321 -15.25 8.03 25.27
CA ALA A 321 -15.84 6.88 25.98
C ALA A 321 -16.24 5.79 24.97
N ARG A 322 -16.80 6.19 23.81
CA ARG A 322 -17.17 5.28 22.73
C ARG A 322 -15.93 4.66 22.08
N VAL A 323 -14.92 5.47 21.77
CA VAL A 323 -13.64 5.00 21.25
C VAL A 323 -13.00 3.97 22.18
N ARG A 324 -12.93 4.29 23.50
CA ARG A 324 -12.38 3.35 24.51
C ARG A 324 -13.09 2.01 24.50
N ARG A 325 -14.42 1.98 24.58
CA ARG A 325 -15.20 0.74 24.61
C ARG A 325 -14.95 -0.13 23.38
N HIS A 326 -14.87 0.49 22.17
CA HIS A 326 -14.63 -0.25 20.93
C HIS A 326 -13.19 -0.77 20.85
N VAL A 327 -12.20 0.05 21.21
CA VAL A 327 -10.79 -0.39 21.26
C VAL A 327 -10.61 -1.55 22.23
N GLU A 328 -11.18 -1.48 23.42
CA GLU A 328 -11.12 -2.57 24.42
C GLU A 328 -11.82 -3.86 23.93
N ALA A 329 -12.88 -3.74 23.15
CA ALA A 329 -13.55 -4.89 22.56
C ALA A 329 -12.68 -5.55 21.47
N LEU A 330 -12.13 -4.74 20.55
CA LEU A 330 -11.26 -5.22 19.48
C LEU A 330 -10.02 -5.93 20.02
N GLN A 331 -9.39 -5.41 21.09
CA GLN A 331 -8.18 -5.98 21.69
C GLN A 331 -8.36 -7.40 22.26
N LYS A 332 -9.61 -7.85 22.45
CA LYS A 332 -9.93 -9.20 22.94
C LYS A 332 -10.10 -10.23 21.81
N MET A 333 -10.00 -9.78 20.57
CA MET A 333 -10.28 -10.60 19.38
C MET A 333 -9.00 -10.78 18.54
N LYS A 334 -8.91 -11.90 17.83
CA LYS A 334 -8.03 -12.07 16.67
C LYS A 334 -8.77 -11.62 15.41
N LYS A 335 -9.62 -12.47 14.86
CA LYS A 335 -10.61 -12.09 13.86
C LYS A 335 -11.72 -11.29 14.54
N ILE A 336 -12.17 -10.23 13.90
CA ILE A 336 -13.25 -9.42 14.45
C ILE A 336 -14.60 -10.13 14.29
N GLU A 337 -15.33 -10.19 15.40
CA GLU A 337 -16.70 -10.67 15.45
C GLU A 337 -17.61 -9.47 15.75
N LEU A 338 -18.44 -9.06 14.79
CA LEU A 338 -19.31 -7.86 14.93
C LEU A 338 -20.25 -7.96 16.13
N ALA A 339 -20.73 -9.16 16.46
CA ALA A 339 -21.58 -9.41 17.60
C ALA A 339 -20.88 -9.16 18.96
N GLY A 340 -19.55 -9.15 18.98
CA GLY A 340 -18.74 -8.85 20.18
C GLY A 340 -18.42 -7.36 20.36
N LEU A 341 -18.78 -6.50 19.39
CA LEU A 341 -18.60 -5.06 19.50
C LEU A 341 -19.71 -4.40 20.31
N PRO A 342 -19.42 -3.28 20.99
CA PRO A 342 -20.46 -2.52 21.68
C PRO A 342 -21.55 -2.05 20.71
N ALA A 343 -22.80 -2.07 21.17
CA ALA A 343 -23.93 -1.49 20.42
C ALA A 343 -23.70 0.03 20.23
N ASN A 344 -24.25 0.55 19.12
CA ASN A 344 -24.22 1.98 18.77
C ASN A 344 -24.98 2.84 19.79
#